data_02915d7992d8ca45f85defd9b347c37d
#
_entry.id   02915d7992d8ca45f85defd9b347c37d
#
_cell.length_a   1.000
_cell.length_b   1.000
_cell.length_c   1.000
_cell.angle_alpha   90.00
_cell.angle_beta   90.00
_cell.angle_gamma   90.00
#
_symmetry.space_group_name_H-M   'P 1'
#
loop_
_entity.id
_entity.type
_entity.pdbx_description
1 polymer ?
#
loop_
_entity_poly.entity_id
_entity_poly.type
_entity_poly.pdbx_seq_one_letter_code
_entity_poly.pdbx_strand_id
1 'polypeptide(L)' 'MTTTTITVSGMTCGHCEAAVKEELGALDGVTDVDVDLNPGSESPVTITSAAELDDAAIRAAVDEAGYEVK' A
#
# COMPACT_ATOMS: atom_id res chain seq x y z
N MET A 1 10.75 -5.97 13.34
CA MET A 1 9.64 -5.64 12.41
C MET A 1 9.64 -4.16 12.09
N THR A 2 9.38 -3.84 10.86
CA THR A 2 9.41 -2.45 10.39
C THR A 2 8.01 -2.03 9.94
N THR A 3 7.57 -0.87 10.34
CA THR A 3 6.29 -0.31 9.91
C THR A 3 6.55 0.87 8.97
N THR A 4 5.97 0.82 7.79
CA THR A 4 6.10 1.88 6.79
C THR A 4 4.70 2.41 6.49
N THR A 5 4.53 3.71 6.57
CA THR A 5 3.26 4.34 6.22
C THR A 5 3.43 5.14 4.94
N ILE A 6 2.56 4.87 3.98
CA ILE A 6 2.52 5.62 2.72
C ILE A 6 1.12 6.18 2.53
N THR A 7 1.02 7.16 1.66
CA THR A 7 -0.27 7.73 1.29
C THR A 7 -0.53 7.42 -0.17
N VAL A 8 -1.68 6.81 -0.46
CA VAL A 8 -2.05 6.40 -1.81
C VAL A 8 -3.22 7.25 -2.28
N SER A 9 -3.10 7.79 -3.48
CA SER A 9 -4.16 8.59 -4.09
C SER A 9 -4.94 7.77 -5.12
N GLY A 10 -6.17 8.17 -5.39
CA GLY A 10 -7.01 7.56 -6.40
C GLY A 10 -7.89 6.41 -5.93
N MET A 11 -7.79 6.01 -4.67
CA MET A 11 -8.65 4.96 -4.13
C MET A 11 -10.03 5.52 -3.81
N THR A 12 -11.05 4.96 -4.43
CA THR A 12 -12.42 5.45 -4.28
C THR A 12 -13.42 4.41 -3.76
N CYS A 13 -13.00 3.15 -3.63
CA CYS A 13 -13.89 2.08 -3.21
C CYS A 13 -13.11 0.93 -2.57
N GLY A 14 -13.83 -0.03 -1.98
CA GLY A 14 -13.23 -1.18 -1.34
C GLY A 14 -12.44 -2.08 -2.27
N HIS A 15 -12.78 -2.13 -3.55
CA HIS A 15 -12.01 -2.90 -4.53
C HIS A 15 -10.61 -2.33 -4.72
N CYS A 16 -10.49 -1.02 -4.64
CA CYS A 16 -9.21 -0.34 -4.72
C CYS A 16 -8.33 -0.72 -3.55
N GLU A 17 -8.90 -0.74 -2.35
CA GLU A 17 -8.20 -1.16 -1.14
C GLU A 17 -7.68 -2.60 -1.28
N ALA A 18 -8.55 -3.51 -1.74
CA ALA A 18 -8.17 -4.90 -1.90
C ALA A 18 -7.02 -5.08 -2.89
N ALA A 19 -7.04 -4.35 -4.01
CA ALA A 19 -5.99 -4.42 -5.03
C ALA A 19 -4.65 -3.95 -4.46
N VAL A 20 -4.64 -2.84 -3.73
CA VAL A 20 -3.41 -2.32 -3.11
C VAL A 20 -2.88 -3.29 -2.06
N LYS A 21 -3.74 -3.83 -1.23
CA LYS A 21 -3.34 -4.81 -0.20
C LYS A 21 -2.73 -6.04 -0.83
N GLU A 22 -3.31 -6.55 -1.91
CA GLU A 22 -2.83 -7.73 -2.60
C GLU A 22 -1.43 -7.50 -3.19
N GLU A 23 -1.26 -6.38 -3.88
CA GLU A 23 0.03 -6.06 -4.50
C GLU A 23 1.13 -5.82 -3.46
N LEU A 24 0.84 -5.07 -2.41
CA LEU A 24 1.80 -4.82 -1.35
C LEU A 24 2.10 -6.09 -0.55
N GLY A 25 1.09 -6.91 -0.31
CA GLY A 25 1.26 -8.17 0.41
C GLY A 25 2.11 -9.18 -0.34
N ALA A 26 2.26 -9.03 -1.65
CA ALA A 26 3.10 -9.90 -2.46
C ALA A 26 4.59 -9.56 -2.36
N LEU A 27 4.94 -8.43 -1.76
CA LEU A 27 6.35 -8.05 -1.58
C LEU A 27 7.01 -8.95 -0.54
N ASP A 28 8.27 -9.31 -0.79
CA ASP A 28 9.03 -10.14 0.13
C ASP A 28 9.19 -9.45 1.47
N GLY A 29 8.91 -10.19 2.54
CA GLY A 29 9.08 -9.70 3.90
C GLY A 29 7.86 -8.98 4.46
N VAL A 30 6.85 -8.70 3.66
CA VAL A 30 5.62 -8.08 4.15
C VAL A 30 4.80 -9.09 4.94
N THR A 31 4.45 -8.73 6.17
CA THR A 31 3.65 -9.59 7.05
C THR A 31 2.23 -9.10 7.18
N ASP A 32 1.99 -7.80 7.00
CA ASP A 32 0.65 -7.24 7.10
C ASP A 32 0.55 -5.94 6.30
N VAL A 33 -0.62 -5.66 5.78
CA VAL A 33 -0.93 -4.39 5.10
C VAL A 33 -2.28 -3.91 5.59
N ASP A 34 -2.31 -2.69 6.11
CA ASP A 34 -3.54 -2.08 6.62
C ASP A 34 -3.83 -0.81 5.81
N VAL A 35 -5.01 -0.73 5.26
CA VAL A 35 -5.43 0.42 4.45
C VAL A 35 -6.57 1.13 5.15
N ASP A 36 -6.40 2.43 5.37
CA ASP A 36 -7.46 3.28 5.89
C ASP A 36 -8.08 4.03 4.70
N LEU A 37 -9.15 3.47 4.15
CA LEU A 37 -9.78 3.98 2.94
C LEU A 37 -10.54 5.28 3.20
N ASN A 38 -10.16 6.33 2.49
CA ASN A 38 -10.84 7.62 2.54
C ASN A 38 -11.28 8.01 1.12
N PRO A 39 -12.50 7.63 0.70
CA PRO A 39 -12.97 7.96 -0.65
C PRO A 39 -12.95 9.46 -0.91
N GLY A 40 -12.41 9.85 -2.04
CA GLY A 40 -12.29 11.26 -2.41
C GLY A 40 -11.11 11.99 -1.80
N SER A 41 -10.32 11.30 -0.98
CA SER A 41 -9.12 11.82 -0.34
C SER A 41 -7.98 10.83 -0.44
N GLU A 42 -6.80 11.23 0.04
CA GLU A 42 -5.66 10.33 0.12
C GLU A 42 -5.89 9.31 1.22
N SER A 43 -5.53 8.07 0.95
CA SER A 43 -5.73 6.96 1.89
C SER A 43 -4.38 6.52 2.47
N PRO A 44 -4.17 6.65 3.77
CA PRO A 44 -2.94 6.16 4.37
C PRO A 44 -2.91 4.63 4.40
N VAL A 45 -1.76 4.07 4.05
CA VAL A 45 -1.53 2.63 4.03
C VAL A 45 -0.36 2.33 4.96
N THR A 46 -0.58 1.44 5.92
CA THR A 46 0.45 1.01 6.85
C THR A 46 0.90 -0.39 6.49
N ILE A 47 2.19 -0.53 6.23
CA ILE A 47 2.79 -1.80 5.81
C ILE A 47 3.70 -2.27 6.91
N THR A 48 3.45 -3.48 7.42
CA THR A 48 4.31 -4.11 8.41
C THR A 48 5.14 -5.19 7.72
N SER A 49 6.44 -5.14 7.91
CA SER A 49 7.36 -6.09 7.28
C SER A 49 8.40 -6.59 8.26
N ALA A 50 8.98 -7.74 7.95
CA ALA A 50 10.05 -8.33 8.78
C ALA A 50 11.33 -7.51 8.68
N ALA A 51 11.55 -6.83 7.56
CA ALA A 51 12.71 -5.99 7.33
C ALA A 51 12.28 -4.73 6.58
N GLU A 52 13.14 -3.73 6.56
CA GLU A 52 12.87 -2.49 5.86
C GLU A 52 12.66 -2.72 4.36
N LEU A 53 11.61 -2.14 3.82
CA LEU A 53 11.28 -2.27 2.40
C LEU A 53 11.88 -1.12 1.60
N ASP A 54 12.18 -1.39 0.33
CA ASP A 54 12.63 -0.38 -0.60
C ASP A 54 11.43 0.46 -1.07
N ASP A 55 11.53 1.78 -1.00
CA ASP A 55 10.49 2.69 -1.48
C ASP A 55 10.13 2.41 -2.93
N ALA A 56 11.10 2.10 -3.77
CA ALA A 56 10.86 1.80 -5.17
C ALA A 56 9.99 0.56 -5.33
N ALA A 57 10.18 -0.45 -4.49
CA ALA A 57 9.35 -1.66 -4.52
C ALA A 57 7.92 -1.36 -4.10
N ILE A 58 7.74 -0.54 -3.08
CA ILE A 58 6.42 -0.13 -2.62
C ILE A 58 5.68 0.66 -3.71
N ARG A 59 6.36 1.62 -4.32
CA ARG A 59 5.77 2.43 -5.39
C ARG A 59 5.41 1.59 -6.60
N ALA A 60 6.27 0.64 -6.96
CA ALA A 60 6.01 -0.27 -8.08
C ALA A 60 4.77 -1.11 -7.82
N ALA A 61 4.59 -1.61 -6.60
CA ALA A 61 3.42 -2.41 -6.23
C ALA A 61 2.14 -1.58 -6.32
N VAL A 62 2.16 -0.35 -5.83
CA VAL A 62 1.01 0.54 -5.90
C VAL A 62 0.69 0.89 -7.36
N ASP A 63 1.72 1.14 -8.17
CA ASP A 63 1.55 1.44 -9.58
C ASP A 63 0.93 0.25 -10.33
N GLU A 64 1.35 -0.96 -10.00
CA GLU A 64 0.76 -2.17 -10.58
C GLU A 64 -0.72 -2.31 -10.25
N ALA A 65 -1.12 -1.83 -9.07
CA ALA A 65 -2.52 -1.81 -8.68
C ALA A 65 -3.31 -0.70 -9.40
N GLY A 66 -2.63 0.22 -10.08
CA GLY A 66 -3.26 1.30 -10.83
C GLY A 66 -3.42 2.60 -10.05
N TYR A 67 -2.66 2.77 -8.97
CA TYR A 67 -2.75 3.96 -8.10
C TYR A 67 -1.40 4.63 -7.97
N GLU A 68 -1.35 5.73 -7.24
CA GLU A 68 -0.12 6.50 -7.03
C GLU A 68 0.17 6.68 -5.56
N VAL A 69 1.46 6.64 -5.21
CA VAL A 69 1.93 7.00 -3.88
C VAL A 69 2.20 8.49 -3.85
N LYS A 70 1.67 9.17 -2.87
CA LYS A 70 1.90 10.60 -2.67
C LYS A 70 3.12 10.87 -1.82
#